data_9d7d1ce099296b794ca48f848bd917d5
#
_entry.id   9d7d1ce099296b794ca48f848bd917d5
#
_cell.length_a   1.000
_cell.length_b   1.000
_cell.length_c   1.000
_cell.angle_alpha   90.00
_cell.angle_beta   90.00
_cell.angle_gamma   90.00
#
_symmetry.space_group_name_H-M   'P 1'
#
loop_
_entity.id
_entity.type
_entity.pdbx_description
1 polymer ?
#
loop_
_entity_poly.entity_id
_entity_poly.type
_entity_poly.pdbx_seq_one_letter_code
_entity_poly.pdbx_strand_id
1 'polypeptide(L)'
;MGNAFMDDFMGTFKHEGLTFDDISLVTQYADFLPGETSIETSFSRNIRLNIPFVSAAMDTVTESEMAIAMAKLGGIGVIHKNLAPEAQADEVRKVKYYLNGFIRTPISFSPDQTVEEMLNVKDEKQYSFSGFPIVDSNGRLVGIITARDVK
;
A
#
# COMPACT_ATOMS: atom_id res chain seq x y z
N MET A 1 23.67 4.94 21.22
CA MET A 1 24.29 6.18 21.72
C MET A 1 23.40 7.33 21.24
N GLY A 2 22.76 8.06 22.15
CA GLY A 2 22.02 9.28 21.82
C GLY A 2 23.01 10.29 21.26
N ASN A 3 22.63 11.01 20.23
CA ASN A 3 23.46 12.03 19.66
C ASN A 3 23.33 13.29 20.54
N ALA A 4 24.32 13.58 21.37
CA ALA A 4 24.33 14.71 22.29
C ALA A 4 23.99 16.05 21.58
N PHE A 5 24.34 16.18 20.30
CA PHE A 5 23.95 17.33 19.48
C PHE A 5 22.43 17.40 19.28
N MET A 6 21.77 16.29 19.01
CA MET A 6 20.32 16.26 18.83
C MET A 6 19.57 16.55 20.14
N ASP A 7 20.07 16.04 21.26
CA ASP A 7 19.47 16.28 22.57
C ASP A 7 19.60 17.78 22.97
N ASP A 8 20.73 18.41 22.69
CA ASP A 8 20.97 19.83 22.90
C ASP A 8 20.11 20.70 21.98
N PHE A 9 20.07 20.34 20.67
CA PHE A 9 19.22 21.03 19.68
C PHE A 9 17.74 20.97 20.08
N MET A 10 17.23 19.79 20.38
CA MET A 10 15.83 19.63 20.79
C MET A 10 15.52 20.32 22.14
N GLY A 11 16.49 20.43 23.02
CA GLY A 11 16.38 21.17 24.27
C GLY A 11 16.27 22.67 24.04
N THR A 12 17.00 23.21 23.07
CA THR A 12 17.00 24.63 22.72
C THR A 12 15.67 25.06 22.07
N PHE A 13 15.10 24.22 21.19
CA PHE A 13 13.89 24.55 20.42
C PHE A 13 12.63 23.87 20.97
N LYS A 14 12.60 23.55 22.23
CA LYS A 14 11.56 22.76 22.89
C LYS A 14 10.11 23.25 22.66
N HIS A 15 9.94 24.53 22.38
CA HIS A 15 8.62 25.15 22.20
C HIS A 15 8.46 25.86 20.85
N GLU A 16 9.42 25.71 19.95
CA GLU A 16 9.39 26.30 18.61
C GLU A 16 9.17 25.21 17.56
N GLY A 17 8.23 25.43 16.64
CA GLY A 17 8.06 24.61 15.45
C GLY A 17 8.89 25.22 14.33
N LEU A 18 9.80 24.43 13.76
CA LEU A 18 10.64 24.83 12.63
C LEU A 18 10.10 24.23 11.33
N THR A 19 10.16 24.99 10.27
CA THR A 19 9.88 24.55 8.90
C THR A 19 11.17 24.47 8.09
N PHE A 20 11.10 23.92 6.87
CA PHE A 20 12.27 23.92 5.98
C PHE A 20 12.70 25.30 5.54
N ASP A 21 11.84 26.32 5.65
CA ASP A 21 12.20 27.73 5.38
C ASP A 21 13.02 28.35 6.50
N ASP A 22 12.97 27.78 7.71
CA ASP A 22 13.67 28.27 8.89
C ASP A 22 15.07 27.69 9.05
N ILE A 23 15.40 26.62 8.30
CA ILE A 23 16.65 25.88 8.47
C ILE A 23 17.38 25.67 7.14
N SER A 24 18.70 25.52 7.22
CA SER A 24 19.53 25.06 6.12
C SER A 24 20.42 23.90 6.58
N LEU A 25 20.59 22.90 5.73
CA LEU A 25 21.51 21.81 6.01
C LEU A 25 22.95 22.30 5.84
N VAL A 26 23.77 22.07 6.84
CA VAL A 26 25.21 22.35 6.77
C VAL A 26 25.87 21.30 5.90
N THR A 27 26.68 21.75 4.93
CA THR A 27 27.45 20.84 4.06
C THR A 27 28.51 20.11 4.86
N GLN A 28 28.69 18.82 4.58
CA GLN A 28 29.73 17.98 5.16
C GLN A 28 30.49 17.24 4.08
N TYR A 29 31.66 16.71 4.43
CA TYR A 29 32.44 15.88 3.53
C TYR A 29 31.69 14.56 3.26
N ALA A 30 31.64 14.18 1.99
CA ALA A 30 31.12 12.88 1.56
C ALA A 30 32.18 12.17 0.72
N ASP A 31 32.39 10.90 1.01
CA ASP A 31 33.32 10.01 0.31
C ASP A 31 32.63 9.01 -0.63
N PHE A 32 31.39 9.31 -0.98
CA PHE A 32 30.56 8.53 -1.88
C PHE A 32 29.90 9.40 -2.94
N LEU A 33 29.51 8.81 -4.08
CA LEU A 33 28.76 9.47 -5.12
C LEU A 33 27.25 9.46 -4.81
N PRO A 34 26.47 10.43 -5.33
CA PRO A 34 25.02 10.48 -5.11
C PRO A 34 24.28 9.20 -5.48
N GLY A 35 24.73 8.50 -6.53
CA GLY A 35 24.15 7.21 -6.96
C GLY A 35 24.43 6.02 -6.04
N GLU A 36 25.37 6.16 -5.11
CA GLU A 36 25.73 5.14 -4.11
C GLU A 36 24.97 5.32 -2.80
N THR A 37 24.18 6.40 -2.70
CA THR A 37 23.43 6.73 -1.50
C THR A 37 22.24 5.79 -1.32
N SER A 38 22.14 5.15 -0.16
CA SER A 38 20.94 4.44 0.25
C SER A 38 19.98 5.39 0.96
N ILE A 39 18.74 5.43 0.49
CA ILE A 39 17.64 6.20 1.08
C ILE A 39 16.62 5.32 1.80
N GLU A 40 16.97 4.04 2.01
CA GLU A 40 16.13 3.13 2.79
C GLU A 40 15.93 3.65 4.22
N THR A 41 14.71 3.54 4.71
CA THR A 41 14.34 4.01 6.05
C THR A 41 13.37 3.07 6.74
N SER A 42 13.16 3.28 8.03
CA SER A 42 12.16 2.58 8.82
C SER A 42 10.98 3.51 9.10
N PHE A 43 9.81 3.16 8.61
CA PHE A 43 8.56 3.87 8.93
C PHE A 43 8.06 3.50 10.32
N SER A 44 8.21 2.25 10.70
CA SER A 44 7.87 1.76 12.04
C SER A 44 8.79 0.60 12.41
N ARG A 45 8.60 0.03 13.61
CA ARG A 45 9.41 -1.10 14.11
C ARG A 45 9.57 -2.23 13.10
N ASN A 46 8.53 -2.54 12.34
CA ASN A 46 8.47 -3.71 11.45
C ASN A 46 8.22 -3.33 9.98
N ILE A 47 8.20 -2.04 9.63
CA ILE A 47 7.95 -1.58 8.26
C ILE A 47 9.16 -0.80 7.78
N ARG A 48 9.83 -1.34 6.77
CA ARG A 48 10.91 -0.68 6.03
C ARG A 48 10.38 -0.12 4.72
N LEU A 49 10.95 1.01 4.32
CA LEU A 49 10.66 1.67 3.06
C LEU A 49 11.95 1.77 2.25
N ASN A 50 11.85 1.62 0.93
CA ASN A 50 12.99 1.81 0.03
C ASN A 50 13.23 3.30 -0.26
N ILE A 51 12.19 4.12 -0.14
CA ILE A 51 12.28 5.58 -0.20
C ILE A 51 11.54 6.20 0.99
N PRO A 52 12.01 7.33 1.56
CA PRO A 52 11.45 7.94 2.77
C PRO A 52 10.19 8.77 2.49
N PHE A 53 9.26 8.24 1.70
CA PHE A 53 8.02 8.93 1.36
C PHE A 53 6.79 8.18 1.86
N VAL A 54 5.89 8.94 2.49
CA VAL A 54 4.63 8.46 3.03
C VAL A 54 3.51 9.40 2.58
N SER A 55 2.48 8.91 1.92
CA SER A 55 1.31 9.75 1.63
C SER A 55 0.38 9.83 2.83
N ALA A 56 -0.09 11.05 3.11
CA ALA A 56 -0.86 11.37 4.31
C ALA A 56 -2.23 10.69 4.34
N ALA A 57 -2.68 10.33 5.54
CA ALA A 57 -4.00 9.75 5.79
C ALA A 57 -5.11 10.81 5.73
N MET A 58 -5.25 11.45 4.58
CA MET A 58 -6.24 12.49 4.31
C MET A 58 -7.21 12.04 3.24
N ASP A 59 -8.50 12.33 3.40
CA ASP A 59 -9.49 12.14 2.33
C ASP A 59 -9.09 12.97 1.11
N THR A 60 -9.47 12.54 -0.07
CA THR A 60 -9.07 13.11 -1.36
C THR A 60 -7.55 13.06 -1.66
N VAL A 61 -6.72 12.54 -0.75
CA VAL A 61 -5.26 12.39 -0.94
C VAL A 61 -4.88 10.91 -1.03
N THR A 62 -5.17 10.10 -0.02
CA THR A 62 -4.70 8.71 0.02
C THR A 62 -5.85 7.71 0.13
N GLU A 63 -6.23 7.19 -1.00
CA GLU A 63 -7.04 5.99 -1.20
C GLU A 63 -6.18 4.93 -1.89
N SER A 64 -6.81 3.87 -2.41
CA SER A 64 -6.09 2.72 -3.00
C SER A 64 -5.17 3.12 -4.16
N GLU A 65 -5.56 4.04 -5.04
CA GLU A 65 -4.75 4.45 -6.19
C GLU A 65 -3.43 5.11 -5.76
N MET A 66 -3.50 6.08 -4.85
CA MET A 66 -2.31 6.74 -4.31
C MET A 66 -1.45 5.76 -3.53
N ALA A 67 -2.05 4.90 -2.70
CA ALA A 67 -1.31 3.91 -1.93
C ALA A 67 -0.58 2.90 -2.84
N ILE A 68 -1.20 2.49 -3.96
CA ILE A 68 -0.57 1.65 -4.98
C ILE A 68 0.59 2.38 -5.65
N ALA A 69 0.40 3.64 -6.04
CA ALA A 69 1.45 4.44 -6.66
C ALA A 69 2.66 4.60 -5.73
N MET A 70 2.43 4.92 -4.47
CA MET A 70 3.47 5.02 -3.44
C MET A 70 4.20 3.69 -3.24
N ALA A 71 3.47 2.58 -3.14
CA ALA A 71 4.06 1.25 -2.97
C ALA A 71 4.95 0.86 -4.17
N LYS A 72 4.55 1.17 -5.39
CA LYS A 72 5.35 0.92 -6.62
C LYS A 72 6.67 1.66 -6.63
N LEU A 73 6.73 2.81 -5.99
CA LEU A 73 7.95 3.62 -5.86
C LEU A 73 8.81 3.23 -4.66
N GLY A 74 8.32 2.34 -3.79
CA GLY A 74 9.04 1.90 -2.59
C GLY A 74 8.71 2.70 -1.32
N GLY A 75 7.74 3.60 -1.37
CA GLY A 75 7.15 4.29 -0.23
C GLY A 75 5.93 3.56 0.34
N ILE A 76 5.11 4.26 1.10
CA ILE A 76 3.87 3.72 1.68
C ILE A 76 2.74 4.76 1.64
N GLY A 77 1.51 4.30 1.39
CA GLY A 77 0.30 5.09 1.55
C GLY A 77 -0.46 4.71 2.81
N VAL A 78 -0.96 5.70 3.54
CA VAL A 78 -1.81 5.49 4.70
C VAL A 78 -3.24 5.86 4.34
N ILE A 79 -4.11 4.86 4.21
CA ILE A 79 -5.52 5.06 3.87
C ILE A 79 -6.22 5.85 4.99
N HIS A 80 -6.96 6.88 4.59
CA HIS A 80 -7.64 7.75 5.56
C HIS A 80 -8.82 7.06 6.25
N LYS A 81 -9.23 7.61 7.40
CA LYS A 81 -10.32 7.08 8.24
C LYS A 81 -11.71 7.65 7.90
N ASN A 82 -11.81 8.61 6.97
CA ASN A 82 -13.09 9.24 6.62
C ASN A 82 -13.89 8.36 5.64
N LEU A 83 -14.05 7.10 6.01
CA LEU A 83 -14.77 6.04 5.29
C LEU A 83 -15.49 5.17 6.33
N ALA A 84 -16.57 4.52 5.93
CA ALA A 84 -17.12 3.42 6.72
C ALA A 84 -16.06 2.31 6.85
N PRO A 85 -16.02 1.57 7.98
CA PRO A 85 -14.99 0.55 8.21
C PRO A 85 -14.87 -0.48 7.07
N GLU A 86 -15.99 -0.88 6.49
CA GLU A 86 -16.05 -1.83 5.38
C GLU A 86 -15.43 -1.23 4.10
N ALA A 87 -15.74 0.03 3.80
CA ALA A 87 -15.19 0.74 2.64
C ALA A 87 -13.69 0.97 2.80
N GLN A 88 -13.21 1.33 4.00
CA GLN A 88 -11.77 1.45 4.26
C GLN A 88 -11.06 0.11 4.09
N ALA A 89 -11.66 -0.99 4.58
CA ALA A 89 -11.13 -2.33 4.41
C ALA A 89 -11.07 -2.74 2.92
N ASP A 90 -12.05 -2.32 2.11
CA ASP A 90 -12.05 -2.56 0.67
C ASP A 90 -10.92 -1.79 -0.04
N GLU A 91 -10.67 -0.53 0.34
CA GLU A 91 -9.53 0.23 -0.18
C GLU A 91 -8.19 -0.47 0.13
N VAL A 92 -7.99 -0.92 1.37
CA VAL A 92 -6.80 -1.69 1.75
C VAL A 92 -6.72 -3.00 0.95
N ARG A 93 -7.84 -3.67 0.74
CA ARG A 93 -7.90 -4.91 -0.05
C ARG A 93 -7.48 -4.69 -1.50
N LYS A 94 -7.93 -3.61 -2.16
CA LYS A 94 -7.50 -3.22 -3.52
C LYS A 94 -5.98 -3.09 -3.60
N VAL A 95 -5.35 -2.40 -2.64
CA VAL A 95 -3.89 -2.25 -2.57
C VAL A 95 -3.20 -3.61 -2.44
N LYS A 96 -3.69 -4.45 -1.52
CA LYS A 96 -3.07 -5.77 -1.25
C LYS A 96 -3.19 -6.74 -2.42
N TYR A 97 -4.24 -6.64 -3.22
CA TYR A 97 -4.43 -7.51 -4.39
C TYR A 97 -3.77 -6.99 -5.66
N TYR A 98 -3.40 -5.71 -5.73
CA TYR A 98 -2.90 -5.08 -6.95
C TYR A 98 -1.63 -5.72 -7.53
N LEU A 99 -0.68 -6.16 -6.70
CA LEU A 99 0.63 -6.66 -7.12
C LEU A 99 0.97 -8.07 -6.61
N ASN A 100 -0.01 -8.79 -6.08
CA ASN A 100 0.25 -10.16 -5.67
C ASN A 100 0.25 -11.07 -6.90
N GLY A 101 1.43 -11.37 -7.42
CA GLY A 101 1.62 -12.46 -8.39
C GLY A 101 1.18 -13.84 -7.83
N PHE A 102 0.86 -13.89 -6.52
CA PHE A 102 0.32 -15.06 -5.84
C PHE A 102 -0.77 -14.63 -4.85
N ILE A 103 -2.02 -14.89 -5.20
CA ILE A 103 -3.18 -14.64 -4.34
C ILE A 103 -3.38 -15.84 -3.43
N ARG A 104 -3.08 -15.71 -2.14
CA ARG A 104 -3.24 -16.82 -1.16
C ARG A 104 -4.69 -17.26 -0.96
N THR A 105 -5.63 -16.34 -1.01
CA THR A 105 -7.07 -16.56 -0.89
C THR A 105 -7.76 -15.97 -2.12
N PRO A 106 -7.75 -16.68 -3.26
CA PRO A 106 -8.44 -16.20 -4.44
C PRO A 106 -9.95 -16.20 -4.19
N ILE A 107 -10.64 -15.28 -4.84
CA ILE A 107 -12.09 -15.37 -4.93
C ILE A 107 -12.39 -16.52 -5.84
N SER A 108 -13.08 -17.50 -5.29
CA SER A 108 -13.48 -18.71 -5.99
C SER A 108 -15.00 -18.83 -6.00
N PHE A 109 -15.49 -19.50 -7.01
CA PHE A 109 -16.91 -19.78 -7.17
C PHE A 109 -17.18 -21.28 -7.18
N SER A 110 -18.41 -21.66 -6.88
CA SER A 110 -18.87 -23.05 -6.98
C SER A 110 -19.26 -23.38 -8.43
N PRO A 111 -19.14 -24.65 -8.87
CA PRO A 111 -19.64 -25.07 -10.16
C PRO A 111 -21.16 -24.86 -10.35
N ASP A 112 -21.91 -24.76 -9.26
CA ASP A 112 -23.36 -24.56 -9.28
C ASP A 112 -23.78 -23.08 -9.44
N GLN A 113 -22.85 -22.14 -9.32
CA GLN A 113 -23.12 -20.71 -9.49
C GLN A 113 -23.20 -20.34 -10.95
N THR A 114 -24.11 -19.42 -11.26
CA THR A 114 -24.26 -18.91 -12.63
C THR A 114 -23.20 -17.87 -12.96
N VAL A 115 -22.91 -17.71 -14.25
CA VAL A 115 -21.98 -16.67 -14.75
C VAL A 115 -22.49 -15.28 -14.38
N GLU A 116 -23.80 -15.07 -14.39
CA GLU A 116 -24.41 -13.79 -14.01
C GLU A 116 -24.13 -13.42 -12.55
N GLU A 117 -24.28 -14.38 -11.63
CA GLU A 117 -23.93 -14.18 -10.21
C GLU A 117 -22.45 -13.84 -10.03
N MET A 118 -21.56 -14.50 -10.76
CA MET A 118 -20.12 -14.23 -10.72
C MET A 118 -19.78 -12.83 -11.22
N LEU A 119 -20.42 -12.36 -12.31
CA LEU A 119 -20.22 -11.03 -12.85
C LEU A 119 -20.74 -9.95 -11.90
N ASN A 120 -21.91 -10.17 -11.28
CA ASN A 120 -22.46 -9.26 -10.29
C ASN A 120 -21.52 -9.07 -9.09
N VAL A 121 -20.94 -10.17 -8.55
CA VAL A 121 -19.95 -10.09 -7.47
C VAL A 121 -18.70 -9.35 -7.90
N LYS A 122 -18.22 -9.58 -9.12
CA LYS A 122 -17.06 -8.87 -9.67
C LYS A 122 -17.30 -7.37 -9.75
N ASP A 123 -18.44 -6.96 -10.28
CA ASP A 123 -18.78 -5.55 -10.49
C ASP A 123 -19.09 -4.85 -9.16
N GLU A 124 -19.83 -5.48 -8.27
CA GLU A 124 -20.11 -4.96 -6.92
C GLU A 124 -18.82 -4.72 -6.11
N LYS A 125 -17.85 -5.60 -6.22
CA LYS A 125 -16.58 -5.54 -5.51
C LYS A 125 -15.47 -4.81 -6.28
N GLN A 126 -15.74 -4.35 -7.51
CA GLN A 126 -14.78 -3.65 -8.37
C GLN A 126 -13.44 -4.38 -8.55
N TYR A 127 -13.48 -5.70 -8.74
CA TYR A 127 -12.26 -6.48 -8.93
C TYR A 127 -11.66 -6.27 -10.32
N SER A 128 -10.35 -5.98 -10.36
CA SER A 128 -9.62 -5.70 -11.61
C SER A 128 -9.15 -6.96 -12.35
N PHE A 129 -9.18 -8.13 -11.71
CA PHE A 129 -8.76 -9.38 -12.33
C PHE A 129 -9.88 -10.06 -13.10
N SER A 130 -9.51 -10.87 -14.09
CA SER A 130 -10.43 -11.44 -15.07
C SER A 130 -10.44 -12.98 -15.08
N GLY A 131 -9.91 -13.62 -14.05
CA GLY A 131 -9.91 -15.08 -13.91
C GLY A 131 -10.26 -15.51 -12.49
N PHE A 132 -11.18 -16.48 -12.38
CA PHE A 132 -11.67 -17.00 -11.10
C PHE A 132 -11.55 -18.52 -11.06
N PRO A 133 -10.92 -19.09 -10.01
CA PRO A 133 -10.95 -20.53 -9.80
C PRO A 133 -12.35 -21.01 -9.42
N ILE A 134 -12.73 -22.16 -9.93
CA ILE A 134 -13.95 -22.88 -9.55
C ILE A 134 -13.54 -24.01 -8.62
N VAL A 135 -14.16 -24.05 -7.43
CA VAL A 135 -13.84 -25.04 -6.40
C VAL A 135 -15.08 -25.82 -6.00
N ASP A 136 -14.90 -27.11 -5.73
CA ASP A 136 -15.99 -27.98 -5.23
C ASP A 136 -16.26 -27.74 -3.74
N SER A 137 -17.26 -28.42 -3.21
CA SER A 137 -17.65 -28.35 -1.79
C SER A 137 -16.56 -28.81 -0.81
N ASN A 138 -15.52 -29.49 -1.28
CA ASN A 138 -14.36 -29.91 -0.50
C ASN A 138 -13.17 -28.94 -0.61
N GLY A 139 -13.34 -27.81 -1.32
CA GLY A 139 -12.30 -26.82 -1.57
C GLY A 139 -11.26 -27.24 -2.61
N ARG A 140 -11.54 -28.25 -3.43
CA ARG A 140 -10.65 -28.70 -4.51
C ARG A 140 -10.91 -27.92 -5.78
N LEU A 141 -9.85 -27.49 -6.44
CA LEU A 141 -9.95 -26.82 -7.73
C LEU A 141 -10.50 -27.79 -8.79
N VAL A 142 -11.62 -27.43 -9.40
CA VAL A 142 -12.27 -28.20 -10.46
C VAL A 142 -12.21 -27.50 -11.83
N GLY A 143 -11.90 -26.20 -11.84
CA GLY A 143 -11.77 -25.43 -13.08
C GLY A 143 -11.35 -24.01 -12.85
N ILE A 144 -11.28 -23.26 -13.93
CA ILE A 144 -11.06 -21.82 -13.94
C ILE A 144 -12.00 -21.22 -15.00
N ILE A 145 -12.60 -20.08 -14.67
CA ILE A 145 -13.35 -19.28 -15.64
C ILE A 145 -12.61 -17.96 -15.85
N THR A 146 -12.51 -17.54 -17.10
CA THR A 146 -11.81 -16.29 -17.46
C THR A 146 -12.75 -15.37 -18.24
N ALA A 147 -12.34 -14.09 -18.41
CA ALA A 147 -13.09 -13.13 -19.22
C ALA A 147 -13.27 -13.56 -20.69
N ARG A 148 -12.52 -14.55 -21.18
CA ARG A 148 -12.68 -15.09 -22.52
C ARG A 148 -13.83 -16.09 -22.63
N ASP A 149 -14.17 -16.73 -21.52
CA ASP A 149 -15.22 -17.74 -21.44
C ASP A 149 -16.60 -17.10 -21.26
N VAL A 150 -16.60 -15.81 -20.86
CA VAL A 150 -17.79 -15.00 -20.60
C VAL A 150 -17.84 -13.90 -21.66
N LYS A 151 -18.40 -14.22 -22.82
CA LYS A 151 -18.67 -13.27 -23.90
C LYS A 151 -20.15 -13.22 -24.22
#